data_27dfb17a2727b95049f9932e3ab44a32
#
_entry.id   27dfb17a2727b95049f9932e3ab44a32
#
_cell.length_a   1.000
_cell.length_b   1.000
_cell.length_c   1.000
_cell.angle_alpha   90.00
_cell.angle_beta   90.00
_cell.angle_gamma   90.00
#
_symmetry.space_group_name_H-M   'P 1'
#
loop_
_entity.id
_entity.type
_entity.pdbx_description
1 polymer ?
#
loop_
_entity_poly.entity_id
_entity_poly.type
_entity_poly.pdbx_seq_one_letter_code
_entity_poly.pdbx_strand_id
1 'polypeptide(L)'
;MTDEVETANEYILDVCASKLNPTITSAIKARLEKGKEAYGHELRPLDDTTTWGTKENSWLEMAEEEIADAIIYVLTNWLRLFENGTNNNENFWRTMYIVKTLSQLHEAFNEIPSE
;
A
#
# COMPACT_ATOMS: atom_id res chain seq x y z
N MET A 1 -19.38 -14.40 -18.53
CA MET A 1 -19.00 -12.99 -18.38
C MET A 1 -19.81 -12.16 -19.35
N THR A 2 -20.34 -11.12 -18.89
CA THR A 2 -20.92 -10.15 -19.80
C THR A 2 -19.81 -9.56 -20.64
N ASP A 3 -20.16 -8.95 -21.75
CA ASP A 3 -19.18 -8.26 -22.58
C ASP A 3 -18.63 -7.02 -21.88
N GLU A 4 -19.12 -6.74 -20.70
CA GLU A 4 -18.65 -5.62 -19.90
C GLU A 4 -17.32 -5.96 -19.25
N VAL A 5 -16.34 -5.13 -19.48
CA VAL A 5 -15.03 -5.27 -18.87
C VAL A 5 -15.08 -4.55 -17.52
N GLU A 6 -14.77 -5.31 -16.47
CA GLU A 6 -14.65 -4.75 -15.14
C GLU A 6 -13.54 -3.69 -15.14
N THR A 7 -13.79 -2.53 -14.55
CA THR A 7 -12.76 -1.50 -14.43
C THR A 7 -11.67 -1.95 -13.46
N ALA A 8 -10.49 -1.33 -13.55
CA ALA A 8 -9.40 -1.65 -12.64
C ALA A 8 -9.81 -1.44 -11.17
N ASN A 9 -10.51 -0.34 -10.88
CA ASN A 9 -10.96 -0.07 -9.52
C ASN A 9 -11.98 -1.11 -9.04
N GLU A 10 -12.92 -1.52 -9.89
CA GLU A 10 -13.89 -2.56 -9.54
C GLU A 10 -13.20 -3.89 -9.24
N TYR A 11 -12.25 -4.27 -10.08
CA TYR A 11 -11.48 -5.50 -9.89
C TYR A 11 -10.75 -5.49 -8.54
N ILE A 12 -10.04 -4.41 -8.25
CA ILE A 12 -9.31 -4.28 -6.99
C ILE A 12 -10.26 -4.40 -5.80
N LEU A 13 -11.39 -3.71 -5.85
CA LEU A 13 -12.37 -3.75 -4.76
C LEU A 13 -13.00 -5.13 -4.60
N ASP A 14 -13.28 -5.83 -5.68
CA ASP A 14 -13.83 -7.19 -5.61
C ASP A 14 -12.84 -8.15 -4.97
N VAL A 15 -11.55 -8.06 -5.32
CA VAL A 15 -10.51 -8.88 -4.69
C VAL A 15 -10.43 -8.57 -3.20
N CYS A 16 -10.42 -7.30 -2.84
CA CYS A 16 -10.34 -6.89 -1.44
C CYS A 16 -11.55 -7.38 -0.64
N ALA A 17 -12.76 -7.21 -1.19
CA ALA A 17 -13.97 -7.67 -0.52
C ALA A 17 -13.98 -9.18 -0.31
N SER A 18 -13.41 -9.93 -1.24
CA SER A 18 -13.34 -11.39 -1.17
C SER A 18 -12.26 -11.91 -0.22
N LYS A 19 -11.12 -11.21 -0.13
CA LYS A 19 -9.91 -11.74 0.54
C LYS A 19 -9.52 -11.01 1.82
N LEU A 20 -9.98 -9.78 2.01
CA LEU A 20 -9.54 -8.93 3.11
C LEU A 20 -10.72 -8.56 4.02
N ASN A 21 -10.41 -8.02 5.19
CA ASN A 21 -11.45 -7.60 6.11
C ASN A 21 -12.13 -6.29 5.64
N PRO A 22 -13.37 -6.01 6.14
CA PRO A 22 -14.11 -4.83 5.70
C PRO A 22 -13.42 -3.50 5.99
N THR A 23 -12.67 -3.41 7.07
CA THR A 23 -12.00 -2.16 7.45
C THR A 23 -10.97 -1.75 6.42
N ILE A 24 -10.09 -2.67 6.00
CA ILE A 24 -9.08 -2.37 4.99
C ILE A 24 -9.72 -2.18 3.62
N THR A 25 -10.76 -2.94 3.31
CA THR A 25 -11.49 -2.79 2.05
C THR A 25 -12.10 -1.39 1.92
N SER A 26 -12.70 -0.89 3.00
CA SER A 26 -13.24 0.48 3.03
C SER A 26 -12.16 1.53 2.86
N ALA A 27 -11.02 1.33 3.48
CA ALA A 27 -9.88 2.25 3.34
C ALA A 27 -9.36 2.29 1.90
N ILE A 28 -9.28 1.12 1.26
CA ILE A 28 -8.84 1.03 -0.14
C ILE A 28 -9.85 1.70 -1.05
N LYS A 29 -11.13 1.49 -0.82
CA LYS A 29 -12.18 2.15 -1.59
C LYS A 29 -12.05 3.67 -1.52
N ALA A 30 -11.84 4.21 -0.33
CA ALA A 30 -11.66 5.65 -0.14
C ALA A 30 -10.43 6.17 -0.89
N ARG A 31 -9.33 5.42 -0.87
CA ARG A 31 -8.11 5.80 -1.58
C ARG A 31 -8.32 5.79 -3.10
N LEU A 32 -9.02 4.79 -3.63
CA LEU A 32 -9.32 4.71 -5.06
C LEU A 32 -10.21 5.86 -5.50
N GLU A 33 -11.22 6.21 -4.73
CA GLU A 33 -12.11 7.34 -5.03
C GLU A 33 -11.35 8.66 -5.00
N LYS A 34 -10.48 8.84 -4.03
CA LYS A 34 -9.65 10.03 -3.93
C LYS A 34 -8.71 10.17 -5.13
N GLY A 35 -8.11 9.06 -5.57
CA GLY A 35 -7.27 9.06 -6.75
C GLY A 35 -8.04 9.41 -8.01
N LYS A 36 -9.24 8.86 -8.16
CA LYS A 36 -10.10 9.16 -9.31
C LYS A 36 -10.48 10.65 -9.37
N GLU A 37 -10.81 11.25 -8.23
CA GLU A 37 -11.07 12.69 -8.16
C GLU A 37 -9.84 13.50 -8.52
N ALA A 38 -8.68 13.13 -7.98
CA ALA A 38 -7.45 13.90 -8.17
C ALA A 38 -6.95 13.87 -9.61
N TYR A 39 -7.07 12.72 -10.28
CA TYR A 39 -6.50 12.52 -11.62
C TYR A 39 -7.52 12.52 -12.75
N GLY A 40 -8.81 12.52 -12.42
CA GLY A 40 -9.89 12.52 -13.40
C GLY A 40 -10.14 11.18 -14.10
N HIS A 41 -9.51 10.11 -13.65
CA HIS A 41 -9.70 8.76 -14.19
C HIS A 41 -9.34 7.71 -13.15
N GLU A 42 -9.80 6.48 -13.37
CA GLU A 42 -9.43 5.34 -12.55
C GLU A 42 -8.01 4.87 -12.87
N LEU A 43 -7.53 3.91 -12.10
CA LEU A 43 -6.23 3.32 -12.36
C LEU A 43 -6.17 2.72 -13.77
N ARG A 44 -5.06 2.92 -14.41
CA ARG A 44 -4.77 2.39 -15.75
C ARG A 44 -3.53 1.52 -15.67
N PRO A 45 -3.71 0.17 -15.62
CA PRO A 45 -2.59 -0.74 -15.39
C PRO A 45 -1.43 -0.63 -16.37
N LEU A 46 -1.69 -0.17 -17.59
CA LEU A 46 -0.65 -0.05 -18.62
C LEU A 46 0.05 1.30 -18.62
N ASP A 47 -0.29 2.19 -17.72
CA ASP A 47 0.41 3.46 -17.59
C ASP A 47 1.86 3.23 -17.15
N ASP A 48 2.74 4.11 -17.62
CA ASP A 48 4.15 4.05 -17.31
C ASP A 48 4.44 4.70 -15.95
N THR A 49 4.80 3.89 -14.97
CA THR A 49 5.04 4.38 -13.61
C THR A 49 6.30 5.24 -13.50
N THR A 50 7.19 5.21 -14.50
CA THR A 50 8.37 6.09 -14.47
C THR A 50 7.98 7.56 -14.53
N THR A 51 6.79 7.86 -15.05
CA THR A 51 6.27 9.24 -15.04
C THR A 51 5.96 9.71 -13.61
N TRP A 52 5.87 8.80 -12.65
CA TRP A 52 5.63 9.11 -11.25
C TRP A 52 6.87 8.86 -10.37
N GLY A 53 8.02 8.66 -11.00
CA GLY A 53 9.28 8.64 -10.28
C GLY A 53 9.92 7.27 -10.05
N THR A 54 9.32 6.17 -10.52
CA THR A 54 9.97 4.88 -10.41
C THR A 54 11.12 4.78 -11.40
N LYS A 55 12.10 3.96 -11.09
CA LYS A 55 13.25 3.69 -11.95
C LYS A 55 12.85 2.91 -13.18
N GLU A 56 12.00 1.91 -12.98
CA GLU A 56 11.49 1.05 -14.03
C GLU A 56 9.97 1.19 -14.10
N ASN A 57 9.38 0.81 -15.23
CA ASN A 57 7.94 0.79 -15.36
C ASN A 57 7.39 -0.39 -14.58
N SER A 58 7.12 -0.17 -13.30
CA SER A 58 6.74 -1.24 -12.37
C SER A 58 5.82 -0.73 -11.27
N TRP A 59 4.59 -1.26 -11.23
CA TRP A 59 3.68 -1.02 -10.13
C TRP A 59 4.20 -1.64 -8.82
N LEU A 60 4.98 -2.73 -8.91
CA LEU A 60 5.58 -3.32 -7.73
C LEU A 60 6.64 -2.42 -7.12
N GLU A 61 7.41 -1.71 -7.95
CA GLU A 61 8.37 -0.73 -7.44
C GLU A 61 7.65 0.39 -6.68
N MET A 62 6.49 0.84 -7.17
CA MET A 62 5.67 1.81 -6.44
C MET A 62 5.24 1.26 -5.08
N ALA A 63 4.81 0.00 -5.03
CA ALA A 63 4.42 -0.63 -3.77
C ALA A 63 5.60 -0.78 -2.80
N GLU A 64 6.78 -1.14 -3.31
CA GLU A 64 7.99 -1.25 -2.50
C GLU A 64 8.35 0.09 -1.86
N GLU A 65 8.25 1.18 -2.61
CA GLU A 65 8.50 2.52 -2.10
C GLU A 65 7.51 2.88 -0.98
N GLU A 66 6.24 2.51 -1.14
CA GLU A 66 5.22 2.76 -0.11
C GLU A 66 5.49 1.95 1.16
N ILE A 67 6.01 0.73 1.03
CA ILE A 67 6.37 -0.06 2.22
C ILE A 67 7.56 0.57 2.94
N ALA A 68 8.56 1.05 2.20
CA ALA A 68 9.67 1.77 2.81
C ALA A 68 9.19 3.00 3.56
N ASP A 69 8.29 3.77 2.95
CA ASP A 69 7.68 4.93 3.60
C ASP A 69 6.89 4.53 4.84
N ALA A 70 6.16 3.43 4.78
CA ALA A 70 5.39 2.94 5.92
C ALA A 70 6.31 2.61 7.09
N ILE A 71 7.46 2.00 6.84
CA ILE A 71 8.44 1.72 7.90
C ILE A 71 8.93 3.03 8.53
N ILE A 72 9.25 4.02 7.70
CA ILE A 72 9.68 5.34 8.19
C ILE A 72 8.61 5.95 9.08
N TYR A 73 7.35 5.92 8.66
CA TYR A 73 6.26 6.52 9.43
C TYR A 73 6.00 5.79 10.74
N VAL A 74 6.07 4.48 10.73
CA VAL A 74 5.87 3.69 11.96
C VAL A 74 6.99 3.97 12.96
N LEU A 75 8.23 4.04 12.51
CA LEU A 75 9.36 4.39 13.37
C LEU A 75 9.29 5.84 13.85
N THR A 76 8.81 6.74 13.00
CA THR A 76 8.59 8.13 13.38
C THR A 76 7.54 8.24 14.49
N ASN A 77 6.49 7.44 14.40
CA ASN A 77 5.51 7.37 15.48
C ASN A 77 6.13 6.88 16.78
N TRP A 78 7.02 5.89 16.73
CA TRP A 78 7.73 5.42 17.90
C TRP A 78 8.58 6.54 18.53
N LEU A 79 9.29 7.32 17.71
CA LEU A 79 10.05 8.46 18.19
C LEU A 79 9.17 9.50 18.88
N ARG A 80 7.97 9.72 18.36
CA ARG A 80 7.01 10.63 18.99
C ARG A 80 6.57 10.11 20.36
N LEU A 81 6.30 8.82 20.48
CA LEU A 81 5.97 8.19 21.76
C LEU A 81 7.12 8.36 22.74
N PHE A 82 8.35 8.21 22.26
CA PHE A 82 9.54 8.39 23.08
C PHE A 82 9.63 9.82 23.60
N GLU A 83 9.47 10.82 22.73
CA GLU A 83 9.55 12.22 23.12
C GLU A 83 8.42 12.63 24.07
N ASN A 84 7.25 12.02 23.94
CA ASN A 84 6.11 12.28 24.82
C ASN A 84 6.17 11.50 26.14
N GLY A 85 7.19 10.66 26.34
CA GLY A 85 7.33 9.87 27.56
C GLY A 85 6.38 8.68 27.64
N THR A 86 5.78 8.29 26.52
CA THR A 86 4.84 7.16 26.44
C THR A 86 5.44 5.93 25.76
N ASN A 87 6.74 5.92 25.56
CA ASN A 87 7.46 4.75 25.06
C ASN A 87 7.58 3.70 26.16
N ASN A 88 6.95 2.57 25.97
CA ASN A 88 7.02 1.42 26.88
C ASN A 88 7.33 0.15 26.10
N ASN A 89 7.60 -0.93 26.83
CA ASN A 89 7.98 -2.20 26.20
C ASN A 89 6.90 -2.75 25.28
N GLU A 90 5.64 -2.63 25.66
CA GLU A 90 4.53 -3.11 24.84
C GLU A 90 4.46 -2.35 23.52
N ASN A 91 4.55 -1.02 23.56
CA ASN A 91 4.55 -0.19 22.35
C ASN A 91 5.80 -0.47 21.49
N PHE A 92 6.94 -0.72 22.12
CA PHE A 92 8.14 -1.11 21.39
C PHE A 92 7.95 -2.41 20.63
N TRP A 93 7.44 -3.44 21.28
CA TRP A 93 7.26 -4.75 20.64
C TRP A 93 6.21 -4.70 19.52
N ARG A 94 5.14 -3.94 19.71
CA ARG A 94 4.13 -3.73 18.65
C ARG A 94 4.72 -3.02 17.46
N THR A 95 5.52 -1.98 17.70
CA THR A 95 6.21 -1.23 16.64
C THR A 95 7.16 -2.14 15.87
N MET A 96 7.98 -2.90 16.57
CA MET A 96 8.95 -3.80 15.93
C MET A 96 8.28 -4.93 15.16
N TYR A 97 7.14 -5.43 15.65
CA TYR A 97 6.37 -6.42 14.91
C TYR A 97 5.93 -5.88 13.55
N ILE A 98 5.40 -4.68 13.53
CA ILE A 98 4.95 -4.04 12.28
C ILE A 98 6.14 -3.83 11.34
N VAL A 99 7.22 -3.24 11.83
CA VAL A 99 8.41 -2.95 11.03
C VAL A 99 8.99 -4.23 10.43
N LYS A 100 9.13 -5.28 11.21
CA LYS A 100 9.68 -6.55 10.73
C LYS A 100 8.76 -7.21 9.71
N THR A 101 7.45 -7.14 9.94
CA THR A 101 6.47 -7.70 9.00
C THR A 101 6.53 -6.96 7.66
N LEU A 102 6.58 -5.63 7.68
CA LEU A 102 6.71 -4.83 6.46
C LEU A 102 8.01 -5.16 5.72
N SER A 103 9.11 -5.34 6.46
CA SER A 103 10.38 -5.71 5.86
C SER A 103 10.32 -7.07 5.15
N GLN A 104 9.66 -8.05 5.76
CA GLN A 104 9.47 -9.36 5.14
C GLN A 104 8.62 -9.28 3.88
N LEU A 105 7.56 -8.46 3.91
CA LEU A 105 6.73 -8.25 2.73
C LEU A 105 7.51 -7.61 1.58
N HIS A 106 8.38 -6.68 1.89
CA HIS A 106 9.23 -6.04 0.88
C HIS A 106 10.08 -7.08 0.13
N GLU A 107 10.63 -8.06 0.87
CA GLU A 107 11.42 -9.13 0.24
C GLU A 107 10.56 -9.99 -0.69
N ALA A 108 9.30 -10.24 -0.33
CA ALA A 108 8.40 -11.07 -1.12
C ALA A 108 8.10 -10.48 -2.51
N PHE A 109 8.20 -9.18 -2.67
CA PHE A 109 7.94 -8.55 -3.97
C PHE A 109 8.92 -8.98 -5.05
N ASN A 110 10.12 -9.42 -4.68
CA ASN A 110 11.10 -9.88 -5.65
C ASN A 110 10.70 -11.18 -6.34
N GLU A 111 9.71 -11.89 -5.81
CA GLU A 111 9.24 -13.16 -6.37
C GLU A 111 8.13 -12.98 -7.40
N ILE A 112 7.60 -11.78 -7.55
CA ILE A 112 6.53 -11.49 -8.51
C ILE A 112 7.10 -10.70 -9.67
N PRO A 113 6.85 -11.11 -10.93
CA PRO A 113 7.29 -10.33 -12.07
C PRO A 113 6.54 -9.00 -12.16
N SER A 114 7.22 -7.94 -12.59
CA SER A 114 6.64 -6.60 -12.73
C SER A 114 6.04 -6.35 -14.10
N GLU A 115 6.20 -7.28 -15.00
CA GLU A 115 5.68 -7.16 -16.37
C GLU A 115 4.57 -8.15 -16.65
#